data_9c07c9a5d2fdde5767c7fdca9f9064cf
#
_entry.id   9c07c9a5d2fdde5767c7fdca9f9064cf
#
_cell.length_a   1.000
_cell.length_b   1.000
_cell.length_c   1.000
_cell.angle_alpha   90.00
_cell.angle_beta   90.00
_cell.angle_gamma   90.00
#
_symmetry.space_group_name_H-M   'P 1'
#
loop_
_entity.id
_entity.type
_entity.pdbx_description
1 polymer ?
#
loop_
_entity_poly.entity_id
_entity_poly.type
_entity_poly.pdbx_seq_one_letter_code
_entity_poly.pdbx_strand_id
1 'polypeptide(L)'
;MDRSPTSRRRRSLLKGAGAAAALGVAGFPAIIRAQSDAIRIGHLTPRTGFLGPLGEYAVMGVNLAVDEINAAGGIMGRKLDLIAEDSVNPQTASTKAERLIERDKVVAIIGEISSASGLAIAQVAQRNRTLFFNTGCNSDELRGKSCNRYMFHTEAANSMYVSACGQALLRDGMVKGKKWYSLTADYAFGHDLLKVAKRFMTANGGEFAADELVATDVADFSPYMLKIRNAKPDLVVSNLAGAQITNF
;
A
#
# COMPACT_ATOMS: atom_id res chain seq x y z
N MET A 1 -6.07 25.08 -91.47
CA MET A 1 -5.40 24.29 -90.40
C MET A 1 -6.20 24.44 -89.11
N ASP A 2 -7.02 23.46 -88.91
CA ASP A 2 -8.03 23.41 -87.86
C ASP A 2 -7.38 22.96 -86.48
N ARG A 3 -7.41 23.85 -85.51
CA ARG A 3 -6.95 23.51 -84.15
C ARG A 3 -8.18 23.21 -83.23
N SER A 4 -8.45 21.96 -83.10
CA SER A 4 -9.58 21.45 -82.37
C SER A 4 -9.66 21.98 -80.96
N PRO A 5 -10.85 22.31 -80.42
CA PRO A 5 -11.04 22.87 -79.06
C PRO A 5 -10.77 21.94 -77.92
N THR A 6 -10.47 20.68 -78.16
CA THR A 6 -10.27 19.66 -77.15
C THR A 6 -8.97 19.75 -76.35
N SER A 7 -7.96 20.44 -76.85
CA SER A 7 -6.64 20.58 -76.23
C SER A 7 -6.61 21.56 -75.02
N ARG A 8 -7.49 22.57 -75.04
CA ARG A 8 -7.56 23.60 -74.00
C ARG A 8 -8.29 23.06 -72.73
N ARG A 9 -9.34 22.27 -72.91
CA ARG A 9 -10.07 21.68 -71.79
C ARG A 9 -9.24 20.61 -71.02
N ARG A 10 -8.44 19.82 -71.73
CA ARG A 10 -7.55 18.83 -71.07
C ARG A 10 -6.44 19.50 -70.24
N ARG A 11 -5.89 20.61 -70.66
CA ARG A 11 -4.84 21.37 -69.92
C ARG A 11 -5.40 22.04 -68.64
N SER A 12 -6.65 22.54 -68.71
CA SER A 12 -7.27 23.12 -67.48
C SER A 12 -7.66 22.05 -66.41
N LEU A 13 -8.07 20.87 -66.89
CA LEU A 13 -8.34 19.75 -65.99
C LEU A 13 -7.06 19.22 -65.30
N LEU A 14 -5.94 19.15 -65.98
CA LEU A 14 -4.66 18.76 -65.44
C LEU A 14 -4.09 19.77 -64.43
N LYS A 15 -4.33 21.07 -64.65
CA LYS A 15 -3.94 22.16 -63.74
C LYS A 15 -4.82 22.15 -62.45
N GLY A 16 -6.10 21.82 -62.54
CA GLY A 16 -7.02 21.70 -61.45
C GLY A 16 -6.73 20.43 -60.58
N ALA A 17 -6.37 19.31 -61.20
CA ALA A 17 -6.00 18.10 -60.50
C ALA A 17 -4.65 18.22 -59.75
N GLY A 18 -3.69 18.98 -60.29
CA GLY A 18 -2.42 19.26 -59.64
C GLY A 18 -2.57 20.17 -58.41
N ALA A 19 -3.47 21.13 -58.42
CA ALA A 19 -3.75 22.02 -57.29
C ALA A 19 -4.50 21.30 -56.16
N ALA A 20 -5.41 20.37 -56.50
CA ALA A 20 -6.11 19.54 -55.48
C ALA A 20 -5.18 18.52 -54.83
N ALA A 21 -4.19 17.98 -55.55
CA ALA A 21 -3.19 17.06 -54.99
C ALA A 21 -2.17 17.76 -54.07
N ALA A 22 -1.86 19.04 -54.36
CA ALA A 22 -0.95 19.82 -53.51
C ALA A 22 -1.58 20.27 -52.17
N LEU A 23 -2.92 20.42 -52.10
CA LEU A 23 -3.65 20.71 -50.88
C LEU A 23 -3.86 19.45 -49.98
N GLY A 24 -3.79 18.26 -50.57
CA GLY A 24 -3.89 16.99 -49.83
C GLY A 24 -2.60 16.58 -49.11
N VAL A 25 -1.44 17.18 -49.45
CA VAL A 25 -0.13 16.87 -48.82
C VAL A 25 0.24 17.88 -47.73
N ALA A 26 -0.49 19.01 -47.63
CA ALA A 26 -0.45 19.83 -46.42
C ALA A 26 -1.33 19.22 -45.31
N GLY A 27 -1.27 17.89 -45.16
CA GLY A 27 -1.81 17.22 -43.98
C GLY A 27 -1.14 17.84 -42.79
N PHE A 28 -1.92 18.50 -41.94
CA PHE A 28 -1.51 18.76 -40.57
C PHE A 28 -0.79 17.51 -40.07
N PRO A 29 0.38 17.64 -39.43
CA PRO A 29 0.95 16.49 -38.76
C PRO A 29 -0.16 15.93 -37.87
N ALA A 30 -0.74 14.81 -38.28
CA ALA A 30 -1.59 14.05 -37.36
C ALA A 30 -0.66 13.80 -36.16
N ILE A 31 -0.81 14.61 -35.13
CA ILE A 31 -0.27 14.29 -33.83
C ILE A 31 -1.01 12.97 -33.48
N ILE A 32 -0.43 11.87 -33.97
CA ILE A 32 -0.75 10.57 -33.42
C ILE A 32 -0.32 10.74 -31.96
N ARG A 33 -1.23 11.24 -31.11
CA ARG A 33 -1.16 10.95 -29.70
C ARG A 33 -1.21 9.43 -29.65
N ALA A 34 -0.04 8.80 -29.68
CA ALA A 34 0.08 7.45 -29.20
C ALA A 34 -0.62 7.50 -27.85
N GLN A 35 -1.77 6.84 -27.77
CA GLN A 35 -2.49 6.72 -26.51
C GLN A 35 -1.49 6.03 -25.60
N SER A 36 -0.78 6.83 -24.80
CA SER A 36 0.31 6.32 -23.97
C SER A 36 -0.33 5.30 -23.05
N ASP A 37 0.15 4.06 -23.09
CA ASP A 37 -0.34 2.99 -22.23
C ASP A 37 -0.47 3.50 -20.80
N ALA A 38 -1.58 3.17 -20.14
CA ALA A 38 -1.80 3.56 -18.77
C ALA A 38 -0.64 3.08 -17.87
N ILE A 39 -0.35 3.83 -16.83
CA ILE A 39 0.62 3.42 -15.81
C ILE A 39 -0.12 2.50 -14.85
N ARG A 40 0.21 1.21 -14.85
CA ARG A 40 -0.42 0.23 -13.95
C ARG A 40 0.22 0.22 -12.60
N ILE A 41 -0.60 0.29 -11.55
CA ILE A 41 -0.20 0.22 -10.14
C ILE A 41 -0.98 -0.90 -9.49
N GLY A 42 -0.28 -1.77 -8.76
CA GLY A 42 -0.89 -2.79 -7.93
C GLY A 42 -1.22 -2.24 -6.54
N HIS A 43 -2.40 -2.53 -6.02
CA HIS A 43 -2.74 -2.27 -4.62
C HIS A 43 -3.05 -3.59 -3.92
N LEU A 44 -2.21 -3.96 -2.94
CA LEU A 44 -2.41 -5.13 -2.10
C LEU A 44 -2.74 -4.68 -0.68
N THR A 45 -3.87 -5.15 -0.16
CA THR A 45 -4.32 -4.86 1.20
C THR A 45 -5.27 -5.95 1.68
N PRO A 46 -5.36 -6.26 2.97
CA PRO A 46 -6.32 -7.22 3.48
C PRO A 46 -7.74 -6.62 3.39
N ARG A 47 -8.61 -7.19 2.57
CA ARG A 47 -10.00 -6.79 2.41
C ARG A 47 -10.96 -7.71 3.16
N THR A 48 -10.45 -8.83 3.63
CA THR A 48 -11.17 -9.85 4.41
C THR A 48 -10.43 -10.15 5.70
N GLY A 49 -11.08 -10.88 6.61
CA GLY A 49 -10.54 -11.22 7.91
C GLY A 49 -10.49 -10.04 8.89
N PHE A 50 -9.73 -10.20 9.97
CA PHE A 50 -9.71 -9.24 11.08
C PHE A 50 -9.18 -7.84 10.72
N LEU A 51 -8.37 -7.71 9.68
CA LEU A 51 -7.89 -6.42 9.14
C LEU A 51 -8.77 -5.88 8.01
N GLY A 52 -9.78 -6.61 7.57
CA GLY A 52 -10.63 -6.25 6.43
C GLY A 52 -11.18 -4.82 6.48
N PRO A 53 -11.79 -4.37 7.59
CA PRO A 53 -12.30 -3.00 7.69
C PRO A 53 -11.24 -1.92 7.45
N LEU A 54 -10.00 -2.13 7.91
CA LEU A 54 -8.89 -1.20 7.65
C LEU A 54 -8.49 -1.22 6.16
N GLY A 55 -8.49 -2.41 5.54
CA GLY A 55 -8.21 -2.57 4.12
C GLY A 55 -9.21 -1.87 3.22
N GLU A 56 -10.49 -1.88 3.55
CA GLU A 56 -11.51 -1.14 2.79
C GLU A 56 -11.26 0.38 2.84
N TYR A 57 -10.86 0.95 3.99
CA TYR A 57 -10.45 2.36 4.06
C TYR A 57 -9.20 2.64 3.20
N ALA A 58 -8.24 1.72 3.19
CA ALA A 58 -7.05 1.86 2.32
C ALA A 58 -7.44 1.85 0.83
N VAL A 59 -8.37 0.97 0.41
CA VAL A 59 -8.90 0.94 -0.96
C VAL A 59 -9.57 2.26 -1.32
N MET A 60 -10.40 2.82 -0.43
CA MET A 60 -11.07 4.11 -0.65
C MET A 60 -10.06 5.24 -0.83
N GLY A 61 -9.02 5.30 0.02
CA GLY A 61 -7.97 6.33 -0.06
C GLY A 61 -7.15 6.26 -1.35
N VAL A 62 -6.75 5.05 -1.77
CA VAL A 62 -5.98 4.86 -3.01
C VAL A 62 -6.83 5.18 -4.24
N ASN A 63 -8.10 4.77 -4.27
CA ASN A 63 -9.02 5.13 -5.35
C ASN A 63 -9.18 6.65 -5.48
N LEU A 64 -9.42 7.35 -4.37
CA LEU A 64 -9.54 8.80 -4.36
C LEU A 64 -8.29 9.47 -4.97
N ALA A 65 -7.10 9.06 -4.54
CA ALA A 65 -5.85 9.60 -5.07
C ALA A 65 -5.69 9.32 -6.58
N VAL A 66 -6.05 8.12 -7.04
CA VAL A 66 -6.01 7.76 -8.47
C VAL A 66 -6.99 8.59 -9.28
N ASP A 67 -8.20 8.80 -8.77
CA ASP A 67 -9.24 9.62 -9.41
C ASP A 67 -8.78 11.08 -9.55
N GLU A 68 -8.22 11.67 -8.48
CA GLU A 68 -7.70 13.04 -8.49
C GLU A 68 -6.55 13.19 -9.49
N ILE A 69 -5.58 12.29 -9.48
CA ILE A 69 -4.45 12.31 -10.43
C ILE A 69 -4.96 12.16 -11.87
N ASN A 70 -5.91 11.26 -12.08
CA ASN A 70 -6.49 11.02 -13.39
C ASN A 70 -7.33 12.22 -13.88
N ALA A 71 -8.09 12.87 -12.99
CA ALA A 71 -8.83 14.09 -13.31
C ALA A 71 -7.89 15.23 -13.71
N ALA A 72 -6.75 15.36 -13.03
CA ALA A 72 -5.71 16.34 -13.35
C ALA A 72 -4.93 16.06 -14.65
N GLY A 73 -5.26 14.99 -15.40
CA GLY A 73 -4.62 14.65 -16.67
C GLY A 73 -3.64 13.48 -16.60
N GLY A 74 -3.49 12.85 -15.43
CA GLY A 74 -2.57 11.74 -15.19
C GLY A 74 -1.12 12.18 -14.98
N ILE A 75 -0.21 11.22 -15.02
CA ILE A 75 1.23 11.47 -14.86
C ILE A 75 1.86 11.57 -16.26
N MET A 76 2.42 12.71 -16.60
CA MET A 76 2.99 12.97 -17.94
C MET A 76 2.00 12.68 -19.09
N GLY A 77 0.70 12.96 -18.86
CA GLY A 77 -0.37 12.71 -19.83
C GLY A 77 -0.86 11.25 -19.89
N ARG A 78 -0.37 10.38 -19.03
CA ARG A 78 -0.76 8.97 -18.92
C ARG A 78 -1.66 8.77 -17.70
N LYS A 79 -2.78 8.09 -17.90
CA LYS A 79 -3.68 7.73 -16.78
C LYS A 79 -3.08 6.63 -15.91
N LEU A 80 -3.43 6.64 -14.64
CA LEU A 80 -3.19 5.52 -13.74
C LEU A 80 -4.28 4.46 -13.93
N ASP A 81 -3.86 3.20 -13.96
CA ASP A 81 -4.71 2.01 -13.97
C ASP A 81 -4.42 1.24 -12.68
N LEU A 82 -5.37 1.20 -11.76
CA LEU A 82 -5.22 0.59 -10.43
C LEU A 82 -5.77 -0.83 -10.44
N ILE A 83 -4.94 -1.80 -10.06
CA ILE A 83 -5.33 -3.20 -9.88
C ILE A 83 -5.31 -3.50 -8.38
N ALA A 84 -6.48 -3.50 -7.75
CA ALA A 84 -6.64 -3.74 -6.32
C ALA A 84 -6.95 -5.22 -6.04
N GLU A 85 -6.23 -5.83 -5.10
CA GLU A 85 -6.35 -7.24 -4.74
C GLU A 85 -6.36 -7.42 -3.22
N ASP A 86 -7.14 -8.39 -2.74
CA ASP A 86 -7.14 -8.80 -1.34
C ASP A 86 -5.89 -9.64 -1.04
N SER A 87 -5.06 -9.20 -0.11
CA SER A 87 -3.85 -9.92 0.30
C SER A 87 -4.14 -11.18 1.13
N VAL A 88 -5.26 -11.21 1.85
CA VAL A 88 -5.76 -12.33 2.68
C VAL A 88 -4.77 -12.79 3.76
N ASN A 89 -3.59 -13.30 3.35
CA ASN A 89 -2.51 -13.81 4.19
C ASN A 89 -1.16 -13.68 3.46
N PRO A 90 -0.01 -13.91 4.14
CA PRO A 90 1.32 -13.73 3.53
C PRO A 90 1.56 -14.55 2.26
N GLN A 91 1.07 -15.80 2.21
CA GLN A 91 1.25 -16.67 1.05
C GLN A 91 0.45 -16.13 -0.16
N THR A 92 -0.81 -15.78 0.06
CA THR A 92 -1.68 -15.20 -0.99
C THR A 92 -1.12 -13.84 -1.45
N ALA A 93 -0.66 -13.00 -0.52
CA ALA A 93 -0.04 -11.72 -0.82
C ALA A 93 1.20 -11.87 -1.72
N SER A 94 2.09 -12.83 -1.41
CA SER A 94 3.25 -13.15 -2.23
C SER A 94 2.87 -13.57 -3.65
N THR A 95 1.94 -14.53 -3.79
CA THR A 95 1.48 -15.02 -5.10
C THR A 95 0.82 -13.91 -5.92
N LYS A 96 0.00 -13.07 -5.28
CA LYS A 96 -0.66 -11.94 -5.97
C LYS A 96 0.33 -10.85 -6.35
N ALA A 97 1.34 -10.58 -5.51
CA ALA A 97 2.40 -9.64 -5.85
C ALA A 97 3.19 -10.10 -7.10
N GLU A 98 3.56 -11.38 -7.18
CA GLU A 98 4.20 -11.96 -8.36
C GLU A 98 3.33 -11.80 -9.61
N ARG A 99 2.03 -12.15 -9.50
CA ARG A 99 1.07 -11.99 -10.61
C ARG A 99 0.95 -10.54 -11.09
N LEU A 100 0.79 -9.59 -10.17
CA LEU A 100 0.71 -8.17 -10.50
C LEU A 100 1.95 -7.70 -11.26
N ILE A 101 3.14 -8.15 -10.85
CA ILE A 101 4.40 -7.76 -11.48
C ILE A 101 4.58 -8.46 -12.84
N GLU A 102 4.46 -9.79 -12.86
CA GLU A 102 4.85 -10.58 -14.03
C GLU A 102 3.78 -10.62 -15.12
N ARG A 103 2.49 -10.76 -14.74
CA ARG A 103 1.38 -10.82 -15.68
C ARG A 103 0.83 -9.44 -16.01
N ASP A 104 0.50 -8.68 -14.96
CA ASP A 104 -0.24 -7.44 -15.10
C ASP A 104 0.70 -6.24 -15.35
N LYS A 105 2.02 -6.45 -15.22
CA LYS A 105 3.08 -5.47 -15.54
C LYS A 105 2.93 -4.14 -14.79
N VAL A 106 2.58 -4.21 -13.50
CA VAL A 106 2.55 -3.02 -12.66
C VAL A 106 3.95 -2.45 -12.47
N VAL A 107 4.07 -1.13 -12.44
CA VAL A 107 5.36 -0.44 -12.21
C VAL A 107 5.72 -0.35 -10.73
N ALA A 108 4.71 -0.45 -9.87
CA ALA A 108 4.86 -0.42 -8.42
C ALA A 108 3.68 -1.14 -7.74
N ILE A 109 3.92 -1.59 -6.51
CA ILE A 109 2.87 -2.06 -5.59
C ILE A 109 2.75 -1.05 -4.46
N ILE A 110 1.52 -0.68 -4.08
CA ILE A 110 1.17 0.17 -2.95
C ILE A 110 0.36 -0.65 -1.96
N GLY A 111 0.51 -0.43 -0.70
CA GLY A 111 -0.17 -1.14 0.39
C GLY A 111 0.88 -1.60 1.37
N GLU A 112 0.61 -2.33 2.18
CA GLU A 112 -0.13 -3.39 2.83
C GLU A 112 -0.42 -2.92 4.28
N ILE A 113 -1.28 -3.59 5.02
CA ILE A 113 -1.54 -3.31 6.44
C ILE A 113 -0.92 -4.41 7.33
N SER A 114 -1.03 -5.67 6.92
CA SER A 114 -0.45 -6.78 7.65
C SER A 114 1.08 -6.81 7.50
N SER A 115 1.82 -6.62 8.59
CA SER A 115 3.29 -6.69 8.55
C SER A 115 3.81 -8.05 8.07
N ALA A 116 3.09 -9.15 8.33
CA ALA A 116 3.45 -10.47 7.82
C ALA A 116 3.35 -10.53 6.29
N SER A 117 2.25 -10.01 5.71
CA SER A 117 2.08 -9.91 4.25
C SER A 117 3.05 -8.90 3.64
N GLY A 118 3.29 -7.77 4.31
CA GLY A 118 4.26 -6.77 3.87
C GLY A 118 5.68 -7.31 3.74
N LEU A 119 6.11 -8.15 4.69
CA LEU A 119 7.40 -8.85 4.62
C LEU A 119 7.48 -9.79 3.39
N ALA A 120 6.40 -10.52 3.11
CA ALA A 120 6.33 -11.40 1.95
C ALA A 120 6.37 -10.62 0.63
N ILE A 121 5.57 -9.53 0.51
CA ILE A 121 5.56 -8.64 -0.66
C ILE A 121 6.93 -8.00 -0.88
N ALA A 122 7.59 -7.53 0.19
CA ALA A 122 8.92 -6.92 0.11
C ALA A 122 9.97 -7.85 -0.50
N GLN A 123 9.92 -9.16 -0.19
CA GLN A 123 10.79 -10.16 -0.80
C GLN A 123 10.49 -10.36 -2.29
N VAL A 124 9.20 -10.40 -2.68
CA VAL A 124 8.79 -10.49 -4.09
C VAL A 124 9.27 -9.26 -4.86
N ALA A 125 9.02 -8.07 -4.33
CA ALA A 125 9.45 -6.80 -4.90
C ALA A 125 10.97 -6.75 -5.11
N GLN A 126 11.75 -7.23 -4.14
CA GLN A 126 13.21 -7.31 -4.24
C GLN A 126 13.66 -8.26 -5.36
N ARG A 127 13.11 -9.47 -5.44
CA ARG A 127 13.46 -10.45 -6.48
C ARG A 127 13.16 -9.94 -7.88
N ASN A 128 12.02 -9.26 -8.04
CA ASN A 128 11.53 -8.73 -9.31
C ASN A 128 12.01 -7.30 -9.61
N ARG A 129 12.78 -6.68 -8.72
CA ARG A 129 13.26 -5.29 -8.86
C ARG A 129 12.12 -4.29 -9.10
N THR A 130 10.98 -4.51 -8.47
CA THR A 130 9.78 -3.68 -8.56
C THR A 130 9.62 -2.88 -7.28
N LEU A 131 9.14 -1.64 -7.38
CA LEU A 131 8.95 -0.78 -6.20
C LEU A 131 7.77 -1.26 -5.37
N PHE A 132 7.95 -1.29 -4.06
CA PHE A 132 6.89 -1.50 -3.07
C PHE A 132 6.83 -0.34 -2.10
N PHE A 133 5.69 0.36 -2.07
CA PHE A 133 5.41 1.43 -1.13
C PHE A 133 4.54 0.87 -0.01
N ASN A 134 5.16 0.59 1.13
CA ASN A 134 4.47 0.13 2.32
C ASN A 134 3.78 1.31 3.01
N THR A 135 2.46 1.23 3.14
CA THR A 135 1.61 2.33 3.64
C THR A 135 0.93 2.03 4.98
N GLY A 136 1.07 0.82 5.54
CA GLY A 136 0.36 0.46 6.76
C GLY A 136 1.01 -0.65 7.61
N CYS A 137 2.13 -1.23 7.18
CA CYS A 137 2.84 -2.22 7.99
C CYS A 137 3.81 -1.53 8.95
N ASN A 138 3.69 -1.77 10.25
CA ASN A 138 4.43 -1.02 11.27
C ASN A 138 5.61 -1.77 11.89
N SER A 139 5.82 -3.07 11.57
CA SER A 139 6.94 -3.83 12.13
C SER A 139 8.30 -3.19 11.80
N ASP A 140 9.13 -2.99 12.81
CA ASP A 140 10.51 -2.50 12.67
C ASP A 140 11.37 -3.44 11.82
N GLU A 141 10.98 -4.69 11.66
CA GLU A 141 11.67 -5.66 10.84
C GLU A 141 11.78 -5.22 9.38
N LEU A 142 10.74 -4.55 8.87
CA LEU A 142 10.71 -4.00 7.52
C LEU A 142 11.73 -2.89 7.29
N ARG A 143 12.10 -2.15 8.34
CA ARG A 143 13.14 -1.10 8.31
C ARG A 143 14.53 -1.61 8.74
N GLY A 144 14.56 -2.77 9.41
CA GLY A 144 15.76 -3.40 9.93
C GLY A 144 16.27 -4.53 9.04
N LYS A 145 16.24 -5.75 9.57
CA LYS A 145 16.85 -6.93 8.92
C LYS A 145 16.24 -7.31 7.57
N SER A 146 14.98 -6.94 7.32
CA SER A 146 14.27 -7.22 6.06
C SER A 146 14.20 -6.00 5.13
N CYS A 147 14.92 -4.93 5.46
CA CYS A 147 15.00 -3.74 4.61
C CYS A 147 15.68 -4.08 3.28
N ASN A 148 15.14 -3.54 2.19
CA ASN A 148 15.75 -3.67 0.87
C ASN A 148 15.52 -2.40 0.03
N ARG A 149 16.30 -2.24 -1.04
CA ARG A 149 16.32 -1.02 -1.86
C ARG A 149 15.07 -0.80 -2.73
N TYR A 150 14.17 -1.76 -2.79
CA TYR A 150 12.94 -1.69 -3.58
C TYR A 150 11.70 -1.39 -2.73
N MET A 151 11.83 -1.37 -1.41
CA MET A 151 10.75 -1.05 -0.50
C MET A 151 10.94 0.34 0.11
N PHE A 152 9.87 1.13 0.08
CA PHE A 152 9.76 2.44 0.71
C PHE A 152 8.67 2.39 1.76
N HIS A 153 9.02 2.72 2.98
CA HIS A 153 8.13 2.67 4.13
C HIS A 153 7.64 4.09 4.43
N THR A 154 6.36 4.36 4.23
CA THR A 154 5.76 5.69 4.40
C THR A 154 4.99 5.83 5.72
N GLU A 155 4.77 4.72 6.43
CA GLU A 155 4.08 4.66 7.72
C GLU A 155 5.06 4.68 8.89
N ALA A 156 4.58 5.01 10.11
CA ALA A 156 5.39 4.93 11.32
C ALA A 156 5.74 3.48 11.68
N ALA A 157 6.90 3.28 12.30
CA ALA A 157 7.30 1.98 12.83
C ALA A 157 6.86 1.78 14.28
N ASN A 158 6.78 0.53 14.75
CA ASN A 158 6.42 0.20 16.12
C ASN A 158 7.29 0.92 17.16
N SER A 159 8.60 1.05 16.90
CA SER A 159 9.52 1.79 17.78
C SER A 159 9.16 3.28 17.89
N MET A 160 8.62 3.89 16.84
CA MET A 160 8.15 5.28 16.87
C MET A 160 6.91 5.42 17.75
N TYR A 161 5.94 4.52 17.62
CA TYR A 161 4.74 4.50 18.47
C TYR A 161 5.09 4.30 19.94
N VAL A 162 5.91 3.28 20.23
CA VAL A 162 6.34 3.00 21.62
C VAL A 162 7.14 4.16 22.21
N SER A 163 8.01 4.81 21.41
CA SER A 163 8.75 5.97 21.88
C SER A 163 7.83 7.15 22.17
N ALA A 164 6.90 7.47 21.30
CA ALA A 164 5.99 8.60 21.47
C ALA A 164 5.06 8.40 22.68
N CYS A 165 4.33 7.28 22.73
CA CYS A 165 3.41 6.95 23.83
C CYS A 165 4.18 6.72 25.15
N GLY A 166 5.31 6.01 25.10
CA GLY A 166 6.12 5.69 26.24
C GLY A 166 6.72 6.93 26.91
N GLN A 167 7.17 7.93 26.16
CA GLN A 167 7.64 9.20 26.73
C GLN A 167 6.53 9.97 27.44
N ALA A 168 5.31 9.95 26.92
CA ALA A 168 4.16 10.54 27.59
C ALA A 168 3.89 9.80 28.93
N LEU A 169 3.83 8.47 28.88
CA LEU A 169 3.59 7.65 30.07
C LEU A 169 4.71 7.75 31.13
N LEU A 170 5.96 7.97 30.70
CA LEU A 170 7.07 8.26 31.61
C LEU A 170 6.85 9.55 32.39
N ARG A 171 6.45 10.63 31.68
CA ARG A 171 6.16 11.94 32.33
C ARG A 171 5.00 11.84 33.31
N ASP A 172 4.01 11.00 33.00
CA ASP A 172 2.82 10.79 33.80
C ASP A 172 3.05 9.78 34.96
N GLY A 173 4.29 9.28 35.14
CA GLY A 173 4.66 8.34 36.19
C GLY A 173 4.08 6.93 36.03
N MET A 174 3.66 6.58 34.81
CA MET A 174 2.99 5.32 34.51
C MET A 174 3.94 4.18 34.08
N VAL A 175 5.27 4.36 34.17
CA VAL A 175 6.26 3.38 33.74
C VAL A 175 7.08 2.84 34.92
N LYS A 176 7.85 3.71 35.60
CA LYS A 176 8.77 3.30 36.66
C LYS A 176 8.03 2.67 37.86
N GLY A 177 8.38 1.45 38.19
CA GLY A 177 7.77 0.70 39.30
C GLY A 177 6.32 0.27 39.03
N LYS A 178 5.85 0.38 37.79
CA LYS A 178 4.50 -0.02 37.35
C LYS A 178 4.52 -1.39 36.70
N LYS A 179 3.44 -2.14 36.92
CA LYS A 179 3.21 -3.47 36.35
C LYS A 179 2.23 -3.35 35.18
N TRP A 180 2.69 -3.68 34.02
CA TRP A 180 1.88 -3.67 32.80
C TRP A 180 1.44 -5.08 32.43
N TYR A 181 0.27 -5.19 31.83
CA TYR A 181 -0.25 -6.41 31.22
C TYR A 181 -0.46 -6.19 29.74
N SER A 182 0.03 -7.06 28.88
CA SER A 182 -0.09 -6.93 27.44
C SER A 182 -1.05 -7.96 26.86
N LEU A 183 -1.96 -7.49 25.99
CA LEU A 183 -2.67 -8.32 25.02
C LEU A 183 -2.07 -8.05 23.65
N THR A 184 -1.53 -9.07 23.01
CA THR A 184 -0.74 -8.92 21.79
C THR A 184 -1.29 -9.80 20.68
N ALA A 185 -1.65 -9.19 19.54
CA ALA A 185 -2.09 -9.91 18.35
C ALA A 185 -1.01 -10.89 17.87
N ASP A 186 -1.37 -12.15 17.72
CA ASP A 186 -0.45 -13.25 17.41
C ASP A 186 -0.04 -13.27 15.92
N TYR A 187 0.68 -12.22 15.49
CA TYR A 187 1.32 -12.15 14.17
C TYR A 187 2.47 -11.13 14.16
N ALA A 188 3.19 -10.98 13.03
CA ALA A 188 4.45 -10.23 12.93
C ALA A 188 4.39 -8.80 13.51
N PHE A 189 3.29 -8.07 13.33
CA PHE A 189 3.11 -6.74 13.91
C PHE A 189 3.11 -6.78 15.45
N GLY A 190 2.25 -7.62 16.03
CA GLY A 190 2.10 -7.70 17.48
C GLY A 190 3.37 -8.19 18.18
N HIS A 191 4.01 -9.22 17.64
CA HIS A 191 5.27 -9.75 18.19
C HIS A 191 6.37 -8.68 18.20
N ASP A 192 6.50 -7.90 17.12
CA ASP A 192 7.49 -6.84 17.07
C ASP A 192 7.13 -5.69 18.01
N LEU A 193 5.86 -5.29 18.09
CA LEU A 193 5.40 -4.24 19.00
C LEU A 193 5.64 -4.62 20.46
N LEU A 194 5.30 -5.86 20.86
CA LEU A 194 5.57 -6.38 22.21
C LEU A 194 7.06 -6.36 22.54
N LYS A 195 7.91 -6.81 21.62
CA LYS A 195 9.37 -6.79 21.76
C LYS A 195 9.89 -5.36 22.01
N VAL A 196 9.41 -4.38 21.24
CA VAL A 196 9.82 -2.98 21.38
C VAL A 196 9.30 -2.40 22.70
N ALA A 197 8.04 -2.68 23.07
CA ALA A 197 7.45 -2.26 24.33
C ALA A 197 8.19 -2.83 25.55
N LYS A 198 8.52 -4.12 25.52
CA LYS A 198 9.32 -4.75 26.60
C LYS A 198 10.69 -4.08 26.75
N ARG A 199 11.38 -3.82 25.64
CA ARG A 199 12.68 -3.14 25.67
C ARG A 199 12.56 -1.73 26.28
N PHE A 200 11.53 -0.97 25.91
CA PHE A 200 11.26 0.35 26.46
C PHE A 200 10.99 0.30 27.97
N MET A 201 10.11 -0.62 28.41
CA MET A 201 9.75 -0.79 29.80
C MET A 201 10.98 -1.14 30.66
N THR A 202 11.75 -2.14 30.26
CA THR A 202 12.96 -2.58 30.98
C THR A 202 13.97 -1.44 31.08
N ALA A 203 14.20 -0.66 30.01
CA ALA A 203 15.13 0.45 30.01
C ALA A 203 14.70 1.62 30.95
N ASN A 204 13.42 1.69 31.30
CA ASN A 204 12.85 2.77 32.12
C ASN A 204 12.33 2.32 33.49
N GLY A 205 12.70 1.11 33.92
CA GLY A 205 12.39 0.59 35.26
C GLY A 205 10.93 0.18 35.48
N GLY A 206 10.22 -0.13 34.40
CA GLY A 206 8.92 -0.78 34.41
C GLY A 206 9.04 -2.28 34.15
N GLU A 207 7.96 -3.01 34.38
CA GLU A 207 7.89 -4.46 34.12
C GLU A 207 6.55 -4.90 33.53
N PHE A 208 6.55 -6.03 32.82
CA PHE A 208 5.32 -6.70 32.43
C PHE A 208 4.96 -7.79 33.45
N ALA A 209 3.77 -7.67 34.05
CA ALA A 209 3.21 -8.73 34.93
C ALA A 209 2.89 -9.99 34.12
N ALA A 210 2.39 -9.80 32.89
CA ALA A 210 2.19 -10.87 31.92
C ALA A 210 2.03 -10.28 30.51
N ASP A 211 2.22 -11.13 29.50
CA ASP A 211 1.89 -10.86 28.11
C ASP A 211 1.14 -12.07 27.54
N GLU A 212 0.00 -11.81 26.94
CA GLU A 212 -0.86 -12.83 26.33
C GLU A 212 -0.90 -12.63 24.83
N LEU A 213 -0.60 -13.70 24.09
CA LEU A 213 -0.83 -13.73 22.65
C LEU A 213 -2.30 -14.01 22.38
N VAL A 214 -2.90 -13.23 21.49
CA VAL A 214 -4.30 -13.30 21.09
C VAL A 214 -4.36 -13.68 19.63
N ALA A 215 -4.90 -14.87 19.33
CA ALA A 215 -5.08 -15.32 17.95
C ALA A 215 -5.96 -14.32 17.16
N THR A 216 -5.67 -14.15 15.87
CA THR A 216 -6.28 -13.08 15.05
C THR A 216 -7.78 -13.26 14.80
N ASP A 217 -8.33 -14.44 15.06
CA ASP A 217 -9.75 -14.81 14.92
C ASP A 217 -10.54 -14.73 16.24
N VAL A 218 -9.91 -14.31 17.36
CA VAL A 218 -10.58 -14.16 18.65
C VAL A 218 -11.62 -13.04 18.58
N ALA A 219 -12.87 -13.38 18.91
CA ALA A 219 -13.97 -12.44 19.04
C ALA A 219 -14.43 -12.23 20.50
N ASP A 220 -14.27 -13.25 21.37
CA ASP A 220 -14.62 -13.17 22.80
C ASP A 220 -13.38 -12.96 23.66
N PHE A 221 -13.29 -11.79 24.27
CA PHE A 221 -12.19 -11.41 25.17
C PHE A 221 -12.46 -11.69 26.65
N SER A 222 -13.62 -12.25 27.03
CA SER A 222 -13.98 -12.52 28.42
C SER A 222 -12.93 -13.33 29.18
N PRO A 223 -12.29 -14.38 28.60
CA PRO A 223 -11.23 -15.11 29.27
C PRO A 223 -10.00 -14.27 29.59
N TYR A 224 -9.64 -13.36 28.67
CA TYR A 224 -8.51 -12.45 28.83
C TYR A 224 -8.80 -11.39 29.89
N MET A 225 -10.03 -10.87 29.95
CA MET A 225 -10.48 -9.94 30.99
C MET A 225 -10.40 -10.55 32.39
N LEU A 226 -10.71 -11.83 32.51
CA LEU A 226 -10.57 -12.55 33.79
C LEU A 226 -9.11 -12.67 34.23
N LYS A 227 -8.20 -12.99 33.30
CA LYS A 227 -6.75 -13.06 33.56
C LYS A 227 -6.18 -11.68 33.95
N ILE A 228 -6.54 -10.61 33.25
CA ILE A 228 -6.14 -9.24 33.58
C ILE A 228 -6.59 -8.88 35.01
N ARG A 229 -7.86 -9.13 35.32
CA ARG A 229 -8.39 -8.85 36.67
C ARG A 229 -7.66 -9.61 37.79
N ASN A 230 -7.28 -10.85 37.55
CA ASN A 230 -6.53 -11.66 38.49
C ASN A 230 -5.07 -11.19 38.64
N ALA A 231 -4.44 -10.72 37.57
CA ALA A 231 -3.07 -10.21 37.57
C ALA A 231 -2.94 -8.82 38.22
N LYS A 232 -4.03 -8.06 38.33
CA LYS A 232 -4.09 -6.72 38.93
C LYS A 232 -2.96 -5.80 38.43
N PRO A 233 -2.79 -5.59 37.13
CA PRO A 233 -1.77 -4.69 36.63
C PRO A 233 -2.14 -3.22 36.91
N ASP A 234 -1.15 -2.34 36.90
CA ASP A 234 -1.36 -0.89 36.93
C ASP A 234 -1.88 -0.37 35.58
N LEU A 235 -1.48 -1.02 34.48
CA LEU A 235 -1.85 -0.64 33.13
C LEU A 235 -2.01 -1.86 32.22
N VAL A 236 -2.99 -1.81 31.32
CA VAL A 236 -3.15 -2.79 30.22
C VAL A 236 -2.72 -2.14 28.92
N VAL A 237 -1.83 -2.82 28.21
CA VAL A 237 -1.37 -2.41 26.88
C VAL A 237 -2.04 -3.29 25.83
N SER A 238 -2.82 -2.67 24.97
CA SER A 238 -3.44 -3.34 23.82
C SER A 238 -2.52 -3.23 22.58
N ASN A 239 -1.83 -4.33 22.27
CA ASN A 239 -1.08 -4.52 21.00
C ASN A 239 -1.95 -5.28 20.00
N LEU A 240 -3.25 -5.03 20.01
CA LEU A 240 -4.24 -5.65 19.14
C LEU A 240 -4.36 -4.88 17.83
N ALA A 241 -5.06 -5.44 16.85
CA ALA A 241 -5.26 -4.80 15.55
C ALA A 241 -6.64 -5.14 14.97
N GLY A 242 -7.12 -4.25 14.09
CA GLY A 242 -8.36 -4.45 13.34
C GLY A 242 -9.55 -4.78 14.24
N ALA A 243 -10.33 -5.79 13.88
CA ALA A 243 -11.53 -6.21 14.63
C ALA A 243 -11.23 -6.61 16.09
N GLN A 244 -10.01 -7.02 16.44
CA GLN A 244 -9.66 -7.32 17.83
C GLN A 244 -9.80 -6.09 18.75
N ILE A 245 -9.50 -4.87 18.24
CA ILE A 245 -9.63 -3.62 19.02
C ILE A 245 -11.08 -3.32 19.33
N THR A 246 -11.98 -3.58 18.38
CA THR A 246 -13.42 -3.31 18.56
C THR A 246 -14.11 -4.37 19.39
N ASN A 247 -13.54 -5.58 19.47
CA ASN A 247 -14.08 -6.69 20.24
C ASN A 247 -13.58 -6.72 21.70
N PHE A 248 -12.42 -6.12 21.98
CA PHE A 248 -11.83 -5.93 23.30
C PHE A 248 -12.40 -4.71 24.02
#